data_4e66ca1266baf594e33424bad9bf4ede
#
_entry.id   4e66ca1266baf594e33424bad9bf4ede
#
_cell.length_a   1.000
_cell.length_b   1.000
_cell.length_c   1.000
_cell.angle_alpha   90.00
_cell.angle_beta   90.00
_cell.angle_gamma   90.00
#
_symmetry.space_group_name_H-M   'P 1'
#
loop_
_entity.id
_entity.type
_entity.pdbx_description
1 polymer ?
#
loop_
_entity_poly.entity_id
_entity_poly.type
_entity_poly.pdbx_seq_one_letter_code
_entity_poly.pdbx_strand_id
1 'polypeptide(L)'
;MPHFAFRFSILLAFAVLGGCASDEFTLEADLPGDFQLRGDAQYLPSPGGTCSGATKQSVSHHLFNTPGHAARPQRVSFQVPLIARADGCTRQLSRIQIQLDGESASHPNDVVQPDQAFAILSFRDHLPATAWEPPRQGAIIFDGQCRWLLPPAEAGSSIERRLQCSASDLQGRWFDATPGGTLRRSDLAGRTVRLAIGAAPDVPATVTASGQ
;
A
#
# COMPACT_ATOMS: atom_id res chain seq x y z
N MET A 1 -42.37 -19.80 62.34
CA MET A 1 -41.65 -18.74 61.57
C MET A 1 -40.86 -19.43 60.45
N PRO A 2 -41.32 -19.37 59.17
CA PRO A 2 -40.62 -20.01 58.05
C PRO A 2 -39.63 -19.10 57.43
N HIS A 3 -38.38 -19.55 57.24
CA HIS A 3 -37.32 -18.87 56.50
C HIS A 3 -37.51 -19.04 54.99
N PHE A 4 -37.82 -17.96 54.32
CA PHE A 4 -37.84 -17.86 52.84
C PHE A 4 -36.41 -17.74 52.34
N ALA A 5 -35.88 -18.81 51.70
CA ALA A 5 -34.63 -18.80 50.98
C ALA A 5 -34.86 -18.27 49.54
N PHE A 6 -34.44 -17.05 49.28
CA PHE A 6 -34.47 -16.40 47.95
C PHE A 6 -33.28 -16.91 47.12
N ARG A 7 -33.55 -17.83 46.19
CA ARG A 7 -32.55 -18.29 45.21
C ARG A 7 -32.44 -17.28 44.11
N PHE A 8 -31.38 -16.49 44.12
CA PHE A 8 -30.98 -15.58 43.03
C PHE A 8 -30.37 -16.42 41.91
N SER A 9 -31.11 -16.70 40.85
CA SER A 9 -30.59 -17.25 39.59
C SER A 9 -29.94 -16.15 38.79
N ILE A 10 -28.60 -16.11 38.79
CA ILE A 10 -27.82 -15.23 37.92
C ILE A 10 -27.83 -15.85 36.52
N LEU A 11 -28.66 -15.33 35.65
CA LEU A 11 -28.62 -15.56 34.20
C LEU A 11 -27.39 -14.83 33.63
N LEU A 12 -26.30 -15.57 33.39
CA LEU A 12 -25.14 -15.09 32.67
C LEU A 12 -25.52 -14.97 31.17
N ALA A 13 -25.90 -13.77 30.72
CA ALA A 13 -26.07 -13.47 29.30
C ALA A 13 -24.69 -13.41 28.67
N PHE A 14 -24.27 -14.48 27.99
CA PHE A 14 -23.15 -14.46 27.08
C PHE A 14 -23.53 -13.59 25.88
N ALA A 15 -23.12 -12.33 25.92
CA ALA A 15 -23.10 -11.48 24.73
C ALA A 15 -22.06 -12.05 23.76
N VAL A 16 -22.51 -12.82 22.78
CA VAL A 16 -21.71 -13.22 21.64
C VAL A 16 -21.43 -11.93 20.86
N LEU A 17 -20.27 -11.32 21.10
CA LEU A 17 -19.70 -10.28 20.25
C LEU A 17 -19.39 -10.94 18.91
N GLY A 18 -20.39 -11.05 18.05
CA GLY A 18 -20.21 -11.34 16.64
C GLY A 18 -19.37 -10.22 16.07
N GLY A 19 -18.04 -10.41 16.02
CA GLY A 19 -17.15 -9.52 15.29
C GLY A 19 -17.63 -9.50 13.85
N CYS A 20 -18.18 -8.37 13.38
CA CYS A 20 -18.34 -8.13 11.97
C CYS A 20 -16.95 -8.29 11.37
N ALA A 21 -16.74 -9.32 10.56
CA ALA A 21 -15.52 -9.42 9.74
C ALA A 21 -15.48 -8.15 8.89
N SER A 22 -14.53 -7.28 9.15
CA SER A 22 -14.36 -6.06 8.38
C SER A 22 -13.95 -6.44 6.97
N ASP A 23 -14.73 -6.04 5.96
CA ASP A 23 -14.37 -6.22 4.55
C ASP A 23 -13.24 -5.26 4.15
N GLU A 24 -12.25 -5.08 5.04
CA GLU A 24 -11.12 -4.17 4.88
C GLU A 24 -9.83 -4.78 5.42
N PHE A 25 -8.71 -4.27 5.00
CA PHE A 25 -7.39 -4.57 5.56
C PHE A 25 -6.65 -3.29 5.90
N THR A 26 -5.62 -3.42 6.74
CA THR A 26 -4.74 -2.32 7.10
C THR A 26 -3.54 -2.30 6.17
N LEU A 27 -3.35 -1.21 5.43
CA LEU A 27 -2.11 -0.94 4.70
C LEU A 27 -1.22 -0.07 5.58
N GLU A 28 -0.08 -0.63 6.03
CA GLU A 28 0.96 0.12 6.72
C GLU A 28 2.11 0.43 5.78
N ALA A 29 2.76 1.57 5.98
CA ALA A 29 4.02 1.88 5.33
C ALA A 29 5.02 2.43 6.32
N ASP A 30 6.20 1.81 6.39
CA ASP A 30 7.37 2.37 7.03
C ASP A 30 8.08 3.22 5.99
N LEU A 31 8.19 4.52 6.26
CA LEU A 31 8.77 5.49 5.35
C LEU A 31 10.06 6.06 5.96
N PRO A 32 11.13 6.23 5.18
CA PRO A 32 12.28 7.01 5.60
C PRO A 32 11.88 8.46 5.91
N GLY A 33 12.74 9.21 6.59
CA GLY A 33 12.56 10.66 6.73
C GLY A 33 12.52 11.34 5.36
N ASP A 34 11.80 12.44 5.27
CA ASP A 34 11.62 13.27 4.06
C ASP A 34 10.88 12.58 2.90
N PHE A 35 10.14 11.49 3.21
CA PHE A 35 9.28 10.81 2.26
C PHE A 35 7.81 11.04 2.57
N GLN A 36 7.03 11.19 1.49
CA GLN A 36 5.58 11.22 1.49
C GLN A 36 5.03 10.05 0.66
N LEU A 37 3.93 9.47 1.10
CA LEU A 37 3.22 8.43 0.37
C LEU A 37 1.84 8.94 -0.06
N ARG A 38 1.49 8.68 -1.31
CA ARG A 38 0.13 8.79 -1.84
C ARG A 38 -0.31 7.44 -2.38
N GLY A 39 -1.55 7.06 -2.10
CA GLY A 39 -2.13 5.82 -2.59
C GLY A 39 -3.44 6.05 -3.32
N ASP A 40 -3.65 5.28 -4.39
CA ASP A 40 -4.89 5.21 -5.16
C ASP A 40 -5.36 3.75 -5.21
N ALA A 41 -6.33 3.42 -4.36
CA ALA A 41 -6.98 2.12 -4.39
C ALA A 41 -8.09 2.12 -5.46
N GLN A 42 -7.97 1.24 -6.45
CA GLN A 42 -8.83 1.18 -7.62
C GLN A 42 -9.73 -0.06 -7.56
N TYR A 43 -11.02 0.18 -7.74
CA TYR A 43 -12.05 -0.84 -7.62
C TYR A 43 -12.74 -1.07 -8.97
N LEU A 44 -12.83 -2.32 -9.37
CA LEU A 44 -13.54 -2.75 -10.56
C LEU A 44 -14.87 -3.42 -10.20
N PRO A 45 -15.88 -3.38 -11.09
CA PRO A 45 -17.13 -4.09 -10.87
C PRO A 45 -16.90 -5.56 -10.57
N SER A 46 -17.59 -6.08 -9.55
CA SER A 46 -17.52 -7.50 -9.19
C SER A 46 -18.10 -8.36 -10.30
N PRO A 47 -17.48 -9.50 -10.64
CA PRO A 47 -18.09 -10.47 -11.54
C PRO A 47 -19.47 -10.91 -11.01
N GLY A 48 -20.51 -10.81 -11.84
CA GLY A 48 -21.88 -11.12 -11.41
C GLY A 48 -22.56 -10.07 -10.52
N GLY A 49 -21.91 -8.92 -10.28
CA GLY A 49 -22.48 -7.83 -9.50
C GLY A 49 -23.62 -7.09 -10.21
N THR A 50 -24.36 -6.30 -9.44
CA THR A 50 -25.57 -5.57 -9.87
C THR A 50 -25.29 -4.32 -10.71
N CYS A 51 -24.04 -4.11 -11.14
CA CYS A 51 -23.67 -2.94 -11.95
C CYS A 51 -24.40 -2.93 -13.30
N SER A 52 -25.03 -1.83 -13.66
CA SER A 52 -25.78 -1.66 -14.92
C SER A 52 -25.26 -0.49 -15.74
N GLY A 53 -25.40 -0.57 -17.07
CA GLY A 53 -25.10 0.54 -17.99
C GLY A 53 -23.64 1.03 -17.92
N ALA A 54 -23.47 2.35 -17.90
CA ALA A 54 -22.16 3.01 -17.90
C ALA A 54 -21.32 2.70 -16.64
N THR A 55 -21.98 2.34 -15.53
CA THR A 55 -21.27 2.00 -14.27
C THR A 55 -20.54 0.67 -14.36
N LYS A 56 -20.86 -0.19 -15.31
CA LYS A 56 -20.25 -1.51 -15.49
C LYS A 56 -18.79 -1.44 -15.92
N GLN A 57 -18.34 -0.34 -16.50
CA GLN A 57 -16.97 -0.15 -16.98
C GLN A 57 -16.20 0.91 -16.18
N SER A 58 -16.87 1.63 -15.26
CA SER A 58 -16.21 2.69 -14.51
C SER A 58 -15.36 2.11 -13.36
N VAL A 59 -14.23 2.74 -13.12
CA VAL A 59 -13.34 2.49 -11.99
C VAL A 59 -13.74 3.42 -10.85
N SER A 60 -13.84 2.92 -9.63
CA SER A 60 -13.93 3.77 -8.43
C SER A 60 -12.57 3.89 -7.79
N HIS A 61 -12.30 5.04 -7.20
CA HIS A 61 -11.04 5.38 -6.58
C HIS A 61 -11.23 5.68 -5.10
N HIS A 62 -10.29 5.22 -4.28
CA HIS A 62 -10.17 5.62 -2.88
C HIS A 62 -8.74 6.13 -2.66
N LEU A 63 -8.62 7.46 -2.50
CA LEU A 63 -7.36 8.14 -2.36
C LEU A 63 -7.00 8.28 -0.89
N PHE A 64 -5.73 8.05 -0.58
CA PHE A 64 -5.16 8.26 0.75
C PHE A 64 -3.73 8.78 0.63
N ASN A 65 -3.30 9.57 1.61
CA ASN A 65 -1.97 10.16 1.60
C ASN A 65 -1.48 10.44 3.02
N THR A 66 -0.16 10.53 3.18
CA THR A 66 0.42 11.09 4.39
C THR A 66 0.16 12.59 4.47
N PRO A 67 0.11 13.18 5.66
CA PRO A 67 -0.18 14.62 5.82
C PRO A 67 0.95 15.54 5.31
N GLY A 68 2.09 15.00 4.93
CA GLY A 68 3.25 15.73 4.41
C GLY A 68 4.54 14.93 4.60
N HIS A 69 5.68 15.58 4.30
CA HIS A 69 6.99 15.03 4.56
C HIS A 69 7.31 15.15 6.06
N ALA A 70 7.72 14.07 6.68
CA ALA A 70 8.20 14.06 8.05
C ALA A 70 9.73 13.99 8.05
N ALA A 71 10.40 14.87 8.79
CA ALA A 71 11.85 14.89 8.87
C ALA A 71 12.47 13.62 9.50
N ARG A 72 11.66 12.76 10.09
CA ARG A 72 12.10 11.50 10.71
C ARG A 72 11.36 10.32 10.10
N PRO A 73 11.97 9.13 10.11
CA PRO A 73 11.27 7.91 9.72
C PRO A 73 9.95 7.77 10.48
N GLN A 74 8.91 7.39 9.77
CA GLN A 74 7.56 7.26 10.30
C GLN A 74 6.87 6.00 9.79
N ARG A 75 5.93 5.50 10.59
CA ARG A 75 4.96 4.50 10.15
C ARG A 75 3.61 5.18 9.98
N VAL A 76 3.01 4.95 8.83
CA VAL A 76 1.64 5.40 8.52
C VAL A 76 0.75 4.19 8.31
N SER A 77 -0.55 4.37 8.55
CA SER A 77 -1.53 3.29 8.47
C SER A 77 -2.82 3.80 7.83
N PHE A 78 -3.36 3.01 6.90
CA PHE A 78 -4.58 3.29 6.17
C PHE A 78 -5.51 2.09 6.21
N GLN A 79 -6.81 2.32 6.43
CA GLN A 79 -7.83 1.29 6.28
C GLN A 79 -8.28 1.27 4.82
N VAL A 80 -8.13 0.12 4.17
CA VAL A 80 -8.46 -0.03 2.76
C VAL A 80 -9.58 -1.06 2.61
N PRO A 81 -10.78 -0.63 2.19
CA PRO A 81 -11.88 -1.54 1.93
C PRO A 81 -11.55 -2.52 0.80
N LEU A 82 -11.91 -3.79 0.95
CA LEU A 82 -11.82 -4.79 -0.12
C LEU A 82 -12.98 -4.68 -1.11
N ILE A 83 -14.08 -4.08 -0.64
CA ILE A 83 -15.30 -3.87 -1.40
C ILE A 83 -15.73 -2.41 -1.28
N ALA A 84 -16.02 -1.79 -2.40
CA ALA A 84 -16.64 -0.46 -2.48
C ALA A 84 -18.05 -0.57 -3.06
N ARG A 85 -18.98 0.23 -2.53
CA ARG A 85 -20.34 0.35 -3.06
C ARG A 85 -20.57 1.79 -3.50
N ALA A 86 -20.82 1.97 -4.78
CA ALA A 86 -21.09 3.26 -5.37
C ALA A 86 -22.16 3.12 -6.46
N ASP A 87 -23.13 4.02 -6.49
CA ASP A 87 -24.18 4.08 -7.51
C ASP A 87 -24.96 2.76 -7.70
N GLY A 88 -25.23 2.05 -6.59
CA GLY A 88 -25.88 0.74 -6.62
C GLY A 88 -25.01 -0.40 -7.17
N CYS A 89 -23.73 -0.14 -7.42
CA CYS A 89 -22.77 -1.09 -7.95
C CYS A 89 -21.82 -1.57 -6.86
N THR A 90 -21.64 -2.89 -6.74
CA THR A 90 -20.63 -3.49 -5.88
C THR A 90 -19.35 -3.68 -6.68
N ARG A 91 -18.25 -3.18 -6.14
CA ARG A 91 -16.94 -3.17 -6.77
C ARG A 91 -15.91 -3.81 -5.84
N GLN A 92 -14.96 -4.51 -6.41
CA GLN A 92 -13.88 -5.17 -5.68
C GLN A 92 -12.57 -4.43 -5.90
N LEU A 93 -11.74 -4.36 -4.85
CA LEU A 93 -10.39 -3.84 -4.95
C LEU A 93 -9.60 -4.64 -5.98
N SER A 94 -9.05 -3.97 -6.98
CA SER A 94 -8.29 -4.57 -8.07
C SER A 94 -6.81 -4.30 -7.96
N ARG A 95 -6.44 -3.07 -7.63
CA ARG A 95 -5.06 -2.67 -7.41
C ARG A 95 -4.96 -1.44 -6.51
N ILE A 96 -3.79 -1.26 -5.92
CA ILE A 96 -3.37 0.00 -5.29
C ILE A 96 -2.14 0.48 -6.03
N GLN A 97 -2.23 1.68 -6.57
CA GLN A 97 -1.07 2.40 -7.07
C GLN A 97 -0.52 3.26 -5.94
N ILE A 98 0.76 3.11 -5.65
CA ILE A 98 1.47 3.84 -4.60
C ILE A 98 2.48 4.74 -5.27
N GLN A 99 2.46 6.00 -4.90
CA GLN A 99 3.44 6.99 -5.29
C GLN A 99 4.21 7.40 -4.04
N LEU A 100 5.52 7.35 -4.14
CA LEU A 100 6.44 7.85 -3.12
C LEU A 100 7.05 9.13 -3.66
N ASP A 101 6.86 10.21 -2.93
CA ASP A 101 7.49 11.49 -3.19
C ASP A 101 8.60 11.66 -2.15
N GLY A 102 9.84 11.86 -2.59
CA GLY A 102 10.97 12.15 -1.72
C GLY A 102 11.36 13.62 -1.82
N GLU A 103 11.67 14.25 -0.70
CA GLU A 103 12.23 15.59 -0.67
C GLU A 103 13.73 15.50 -0.40
N SER A 104 14.53 16.01 -1.32
CA SER A 104 15.98 16.03 -1.14
C SER A 104 16.40 17.32 -0.45
N ALA A 105 16.79 17.23 0.82
CA ALA A 105 17.17 18.35 1.66
C ALA A 105 18.54 18.99 1.32
N SER A 106 19.00 18.92 0.07
CA SER A 106 20.43 19.04 -0.14
C SER A 106 21.00 20.40 -0.50
N HIS A 107 20.26 21.40 -0.92
CA HIS A 107 20.81 22.75 -1.07
C HIS A 107 19.70 23.81 -1.13
N PRO A 108 19.86 24.99 -0.50
CA PRO A 108 18.83 26.03 -0.46
C PRO A 108 18.52 26.69 -1.81
N ASN A 109 19.24 26.33 -2.87
CA ASN A 109 19.06 26.87 -4.23
C ASN A 109 18.63 25.83 -5.27
N ASP A 110 18.43 24.56 -4.87
CA ASP A 110 17.95 23.54 -5.78
C ASP A 110 16.44 23.73 -6.00
N VAL A 111 16.03 23.80 -7.27
CA VAL A 111 14.61 23.74 -7.63
C VAL A 111 14.16 22.30 -7.32
N VAL A 112 13.57 22.12 -6.16
CA VAL A 112 13.07 20.80 -5.71
C VAL A 112 11.88 20.44 -6.61
N GLN A 113 12.12 19.65 -7.64
CA GLN A 113 11.07 18.84 -8.22
C GLN A 113 10.95 17.60 -7.34
N PRO A 114 9.76 17.27 -6.82
CA PRO A 114 9.57 16.04 -6.07
C PRO A 114 9.84 14.87 -7.00
N ASP A 115 10.93 14.17 -6.76
CA ASP A 115 11.19 12.92 -7.45
C ASP A 115 10.23 11.85 -6.96
N GLN A 116 9.68 11.12 -7.90
CA GLN A 116 8.59 10.19 -7.68
C GLN A 116 9.01 8.77 -8.03
N ALA A 117 8.67 7.85 -7.14
CA ALA A 117 8.73 6.43 -7.44
C ALA A 117 7.34 5.81 -7.33
N PHE A 118 7.06 4.83 -8.18
CA PHE A 118 5.76 4.19 -8.24
C PHE A 118 5.86 2.71 -7.90
N ALA A 119 4.87 2.24 -7.14
CA ALA A 119 4.69 0.83 -6.82
C ALA A 119 3.24 0.42 -7.08
N ILE A 120 3.02 -0.85 -7.40
CA ILE A 120 1.67 -1.39 -7.67
C ILE A 120 1.48 -2.69 -6.90
N LEU A 121 0.45 -2.73 -6.05
CA LEU A 121 -0.09 -3.95 -5.48
C LEU A 121 -1.34 -4.36 -6.25
N SER A 122 -1.43 -5.62 -6.65
CA SER A 122 -2.56 -6.18 -7.39
C SER A 122 -3.34 -7.18 -6.55
N PHE A 123 -4.67 -7.20 -6.72
CA PHE A 123 -5.57 -8.06 -5.93
C PHE A 123 -6.42 -8.91 -6.85
N ARG A 124 -6.43 -10.23 -6.62
CA ARG A 124 -7.14 -11.21 -7.43
C ARG A 124 -7.89 -12.20 -6.56
N ASP A 125 -8.93 -12.83 -7.10
CA ASP A 125 -9.64 -13.92 -6.40
C ASP A 125 -8.83 -15.22 -6.46
N HIS A 126 -8.12 -15.44 -7.55
CA HIS A 126 -7.29 -16.62 -7.77
C HIS A 126 -5.87 -16.20 -8.14
N LEU A 127 -4.90 -16.78 -7.46
CA LEU A 127 -3.48 -16.59 -7.79
C LEU A 127 -3.05 -17.63 -8.82
N PRO A 128 -2.15 -17.27 -9.75
CA PRO A 128 -1.47 -18.26 -10.59
C PRO A 128 -0.73 -19.29 -9.71
N ALA A 129 -0.57 -20.51 -10.18
CA ALA A 129 0.11 -21.58 -9.43
C ALA A 129 1.59 -21.25 -9.10
N THR A 130 2.19 -20.33 -9.85
CA THR A 130 3.55 -19.84 -9.66
C THR A 130 3.62 -18.59 -8.78
N ALA A 131 2.47 -18.08 -8.32
CA ALA A 131 2.45 -16.89 -7.46
C ALA A 131 2.97 -17.26 -6.07
N TRP A 132 3.67 -16.31 -5.50
CA TRP A 132 4.05 -16.41 -4.09
C TRP A 132 2.79 -16.40 -3.19
N GLU A 133 2.77 -17.31 -2.24
CA GLU A 133 1.74 -17.34 -1.23
C GLU A 133 2.24 -16.63 0.04
N PRO A 134 1.52 -15.60 0.50
CA PRO A 134 1.88 -14.91 1.73
C PRO A 134 1.71 -15.84 2.94
N PRO A 135 2.43 -15.59 4.04
CA PRO A 135 2.25 -16.35 5.28
C PRO A 135 0.78 -16.27 5.71
N ARG A 136 0.24 -17.41 6.18
CA ARG A 136 -1.18 -17.50 6.58
C ARG A 136 -1.52 -16.64 7.79
N GLN A 137 -0.54 -16.32 8.63
CA GLN A 137 -0.69 -15.54 9.86
C GLN A 137 0.30 -14.38 9.88
N GLY A 138 -0.05 -13.32 10.63
CA GLY A 138 0.77 -12.13 10.76
C GLY A 138 0.61 -11.14 9.59
N ALA A 139 1.47 -10.13 9.57
CA ALA A 139 1.51 -9.14 8.52
C ALA A 139 2.15 -9.72 7.24
N ILE A 140 1.63 -9.30 6.10
CA ILE A 140 2.24 -9.54 4.80
C ILE A 140 3.22 -8.39 4.55
N ILE A 141 4.51 -8.69 4.43
CA ILE A 141 5.54 -7.65 4.35
C ILE A 141 6.10 -7.62 2.93
N PHE A 142 6.19 -6.42 2.38
CA PHE A 142 6.87 -6.09 1.13
C PHE A 142 8.05 -5.17 1.48
N ASP A 143 9.27 -5.66 1.24
CA ASP A 143 10.48 -4.91 1.52
C ASP A 143 10.95 -4.16 0.28
N GLY A 144 11.29 -2.89 0.45
CA GLY A 144 11.81 -2.03 -0.60
C GLY A 144 12.86 -1.06 -0.10
N GLN A 145 13.70 -0.60 -1.01
CA GLN A 145 14.72 0.40 -0.75
C GLN A 145 14.67 1.51 -1.78
N CYS A 146 14.75 2.73 -1.31
CA CYS A 146 14.85 3.93 -2.13
C CYS A 146 16.22 4.57 -1.97
N ARG A 147 16.77 5.09 -3.05
CA ARG A 147 18.05 5.82 -3.09
C ARG A 147 17.98 6.97 -4.07
N TRP A 148 18.81 7.96 -3.86
CA TRP A 148 18.99 9.03 -4.82
C TRP A 148 20.10 8.69 -5.81
N LEU A 149 19.79 8.81 -7.08
CA LEU A 149 20.79 8.76 -8.15
C LEU A 149 21.30 10.18 -8.38
N LEU A 150 22.59 10.37 -8.22
CA LEU A 150 23.27 11.62 -8.51
C LEU A 150 23.73 11.59 -9.95
N PRO A 151 23.31 12.52 -10.84
CA PRO A 151 23.84 12.57 -12.19
C PRO A 151 25.35 12.84 -12.14
N PRO A 152 26.11 12.43 -13.19
CA PRO A 152 27.52 12.77 -13.31
C PRO A 152 27.65 14.29 -13.31
N ALA A 153 28.60 14.82 -12.54
CA ALA A 153 28.87 16.25 -12.45
C ALA A 153 29.39 16.78 -13.79
N GLU A 154 28.50 17.13 -14.69
CA GLU A 154 28.85 17.93 -15.87
C GLU A 154 28.87 19.41 -15.46
N ALA A 155 29.97 20.08 -15.75
CA ALA A 155 30.17 21.46 -15.38
C ALA A 155 29.06 22.34 -16.00
N GLY A 156 28.16 22.87 -15.14
CA GLY A 156 27.16 23.87 -15.53
C GLY A 156 25.71 23.39 -15.61
N SER A 157 25.42 22.11 -15.34
CA SER A 157 24.04 21.63 -15.23
C SER A 157 23.52 21.73 -13.80
N SER A 158 22.26 22.13 -13.63
CA SER A 158 21.55 21.96 -12.38
C SER A 158 21.57 20.45 -12.04
N ILE A 159 22.04 20.09 -10.85
CA ILE A 159 22.11 18.71 -10.41
C ILE A 159 20.67 18.21 -10.22
N GLU A 160 20.15 17.51 -11.21
CA GLU A 160 18.84 16.87 -11.15
C GLU A 160 19.02 15.48 -10.51
N ARG A 161 18.62 15.36 -9.26
CA ARG A 161 18.63 14.08 -8.54
C ARG A 161 17.40 13.29 -8.93
N ARG A 162 17.54 12.00 -9.07
CA ARG A 162 16.42 11.12 -9.39
C ARG A 162 16.21 10.08 -8.28
N LEU A 163 14.98 9.97 -7.79
CA LEU A 163 14.61 8.93 -6.85
C LEU A 163 14.45 7.60 -7.57
N GLN A 164 15.17 6.59 -7.11
CA GLN A 164 15.03 5.21 -7.56
C GLN A 164 14.65 4.32 -6.38
N CYS A 165 13.50 3.66 -6.48
CA CYS A 165 13.08 2.64 -5.52
C CYS A 165 13.05 1.27 -6.20
N SER A 166 13.42 0.24 -5.45
CA SER A 166 13.39 -1.16 -5.90
C SER A 166 12.93 -2.05 -4.76
N ALA A 167 12.23 -3.13 -5.09
CA ALA A 167 11.91 -4.16 -4.13
C ALA A 167 13.17 -4.91 -3.72
N SER A 168 13.30 -5.22 -2.44
CA SER A 168 14.41 -5.98 -1.86
C SER A 168 13.98 -7.37 -1.37
N ASP A 169 12.69 -7.68 -1.47
CA ASP A 169 12.15 -9.00 -1.16
C ASP A 169 12.26 -9.98 -2.35
N LEU A 170 11.99 -11.24 -2.11
CA LEU A 170 12.01 -12.29 -3.13
C LEU A 170 11.00 -12.11 -4.25
N GLN A 171 10.06 -11.18 -4.11
CA GLN A 171 9.02 -10.90 -5.09
C GLN A 171 9.41 -9.81 -6.07
N GLY A 172 10.43 -9.05 -5.74
CA GLY A 172 11.29 -8.20 -6.57
C GLY A 172 10.65 -7.21 -7.52
N ARG A 173 9.31 -7.06 -7.59
CA ARG A 173 8.65 -6.37 -8.71
C ARG A 173 7.59 -5.35 -8.34
N TRP A 174 7.31 -5.12 -7.06
CA TRP A 174 6.21 -4.23 -6.68
C TRP A 174 6.53 -2.73 -6.87
N PHE A 175 7.79 -2.37 -7.14
CA PHE A 175 8.21 -1.04 -7.59
C PHE A 175 8.31 -0.91 -9.11
N ASP A 176 8.26 -2.00 -9.85
CA ASP A 176 8.25 -1.91 -11.30
C ASP A 176 6.83 -1.59 -11.77
N ALA A 177 6.69 -0.91 -12.91
CA ALA A 177 5.39 -0.59 -13.52
C ALA A 177 4.54 -1.83 -13.87
N THR A 178 5.14 -3.02 -13.82
CA THR A 178 4.45 -4.30 -13.88
C THR A 178 3.92 -4.68 -12.50
N PRO A 179 2.68 -5.18 -12.39
CA PRO A 179 2.09 -5.58 -11.11
C PRO A 179 2.95 -6.67 -10.44
N GLY A 180 3.78 -6.27 -9.47
CA GLY A 180 4.72 -7.18 -8.82
C GLY A 180 4.14 -7.87 -7.60
N GLY A 181 3.49 -7.13 -6.74
CA GLY A 181 2.85 -7.68 -5.54
C GLY A 181 1.42 -8.13 -5.84
N THR A 182 1.19 -9.42 -6.13
CA THR A 182 -0.17 -9.94 -6.32
C THR A 182 -0.63 -10.68 -5.08
N LEU A 183 -1.76 -10.25 -4.52
CA LEU A 183 -2.37 -10.81 -3.33
C LEU A 183 -3.76 -11.38 -3.62
N ARG A 184 -4.15 -12.44 -2.90
CA ARG A 184 -5.51 -12.96 -2.96
C ARG A 184 -6.39 -12.12 -2.05
N ARG A 185 -7.50 -11.56 -2.58
CA ARG A 185 -8.42 -10.72 -1.81
C ARG A 185 -8.98 -11.41 -0.57
N SER A 186 -9.37 -12.68 -0.69
CA SER A 186 -9.95 -13.45 0.42
C SER A 186 -9.02 -13.60 1.63
N ASP A 187 -7.71 -13.43 1.41
CA ASP A 187 -6.71 -13.62 2.47
C ASP A 187 -6.41 -12.33 3.24
N LEU A 188 -7.08 -11.22 2.90
CA LEU A 188 -6.72 -9.89 3.40
C LEU A 188 -7.65 -9.34 4.48
N ALA A 189 -8.90 -9.81 4.56
CA ALA A 189 -9.87 -9.31 5.52
C ALA A 189 -9.31 -9.32 6.95
N GLY A 190 -9.27 -8.16 7.60
CA GLY A 190 -8.74 -7.96 8.94
C GLY A 190 -7.22 -8.13 9.08
N ARG A 191 -6.47 -8.26 7.99
CA ARG A 191 -5.01 -8.43 8.01
C ARG A 191 -4.28 -7.10 7.79
N THR A 192 -2.98 -7.14 8.06
CA THR A 192 -2.07 -6.02 7.78
C THR A 192 -1.18 -6.38 6.59
N VAL A 193 -1.11 -5.49 5.62
CA VAL A 193 -0.11 -5.46 4.55
C VAL A 193 0.84 -4.32 4.87
N ARG A 194 2.13 -4.61 4.98
CA ARG A 194 3.15 -3.61 5.35
C ARG A 194 4.15 -3.43 4.22
N LEU A 195 4.37 -2.19 3.85
CA LEU A 195 5.44 -1.76 2.97
C LEU A 195 6.60 -1.28 3.84
N ALA A 196 7.66 -2.07 3.96
CA ALA A 196 8.85 -1.70 4.70
C ALA A 196 9.85 -1.03 3.74
N ILE A 197 9.80 0.30 3.66
CA ILE A 197 10.61 1.08 2.74
C ILE A 197 11.79 1.68 3.50
N GLY A 198 13.01 1.27 3.11
CA GLY A 198 14.25 1.78 3.65
C GLY A 198 14.90 2.81 2.72
N ALA A 199 15.78 3.64 3.28
CA ALA A 199 16.70 4.48 2.52
C ALA A 199 18.02 3.74 2.34
N ALA A 200 18.46 3.60 1.10
CA ALA A 200 19.81 3.11 0.78
C ALA A 200 20.77 4.29 0.58
N PRO A 201 22.09 4.08 0.76
CA PRO A 201 23.06 5.12 0.48
C PRO A 201 22.95 5.64 -0.96
N ASP A 202 23.17 6.93 -1.13
CA ASP A 202 23.20 7.57 -2.44
C ASP A 202 24.33 6.99 -3.30
N VAL A 203 24.06 6.79 -4.58
CA VAL A 203 25.03 6.22 -5.51
C VAL A 203 25.18 7.14 -6.72
N PRO A 204 26.40 7.42 -7.18
CA PRO A 204 26.60 8.12 -8.44
C PRO A 204 25.92 7.35 -9.58
N ALA A 205 25.17 8.04 -10.42
CA ALA A 205 24.60 7.43 -11.62
C ALA A 205 25.75 6.96 -12.53
N THR A 206 25.88 5.66 -12.70
CA THR A 206 26.79 5.10 -13.71
C THR A 206 26.17 5.37 -15.07
N VAL A 207 26.84 6.15 -15.90
CA VAL A 207 26.49 6.28 -17.32
C VAL A 207 26.70 4.92 -17.95
N THR A 208 25.63 4.18 -18.17
CA THR A 208 25.70 2.99 -19.03
C THR A 208 25.90 3.53 -20.44
N ALA A 209 27.16 3.52 -20.91
CA ALA A 209 27.45 3.78 -22.30
C ALA A 209 26.71 2.71 -23.11
N SER A 210 25.59 3.10 -23.74
CA SER A 210 24.92 2.30 -24.75
C SER A 210 25.92 2.15 -25.89
N GLY A 211 26.58 0.98 -25.97
CA GLY A 211 27.41 0.62 -27.10
C GLY A 211 26.57 0.69 -28.38
N GLN A 212 27.12 1.38 -29.35
CA GLN A 212 26.66 1.45 -30.73
C GLN A 212 26.62 0.08 -31.37
#